data_1a1a68d377426bb18847b667753bb3f3
#
_entry.id   1a1a68d377426bb18847b667753bb3f3
#
_cell.length_a   1.000
_cell.length_b   1.000
_cell.length_c   1.000
_cell.angle_alpha   90.00
_cell.angle_beta   90.00
_cell.angle_gamma   90.00
#
_symmetry.space_group_name_H-M   'P 1'
#
loop_
_entity.id
_entity.type
_entity.pdbx_description
1 polymer ?
#
loop_
_entity_poly.entity_id
_entity_poly.type
_entity_poly.pdbx_seq_one_letter_code
_entity_poly.pdbx_strand_id
1 'polypeptide(L)'
;VGRTVAVSAPLLIANRGEIALRIIRTATELGMTTVAVYAEDDAGSPHVHAADEAIGLPGAGPAAYLDQHAVLAAADKSGAGLIHPGYGFLSENAEFAHACAAAGRTFVGPDATVLELVGNKSSARAAAVAAGVPVLPATEGPSSVADIGAFFAAHGGAVMIKALAGGGGRGMRKVTDAEQIEAAYRQCAAEAQRGFGDPALFAEAVLGAARHVEVQVVAAPAGHQTHALALGDRDCSLQRRHQKLIEVAPAQGLPDALRRNXHQAAARLCARVALRGLATVEFLLSGEQFVFLEVNPRIQVEHTVTEETTGIDLVAVQLAIAGGAPFYELGLPAGIASDGTEVIGEPAARRGIAIQARVNMETFAPDGSVVPAAGTLTTFTPPGGPGVRVDTYGRPGLVAAPHYDSLLAKVVAHVHGPSFPAAVRKVRTALGEFGIEGIRTNLGLLRE
;
A
#
# COMPACT_ATOMS: atom_id res chain seq x y z
N VAL A 1 21.49 2.75 14.52
CA VAL A 1 20.45 3.77 14.45
C VAL A 1 21.14 5.11 14.38
N GLY A 2 21.16 5.71 13.19
CA GLY A 2 21.84 6.97 12.96
C GLY A 2 21.21 8.14 13.71
N ARG A 3 21.86 9.27 13.71
CA ARG A 3 21.42 10.51 14.37
C ARG A 3 19.94 10.79 14.10
N THR A 4 19.18 10.91 15.17
CA THR A 4 17.78 11.37 15.10
C THR A 4 17.79 12.79 14.54
N VAL A 5 17.30 12.97 13.34
CA VAL A 5 17.04 14.32 12.83
C VAL A 5 15.91 14.86 13.70
N ALA A 6 16.24 15.82 14.55
CA ALA A 6 15.23 16.46 15.41
C ALA A 6 14.32 17.31 14.53
N VAL A 7 13.26 16.70 14.04
CA VAL A 7 12.17 17.46 13.38
C VAL A 7 11.37 18.11 14.49
N SER A 8 11.59 19.41 14.72
CA SER A 8 10.95 20.14 15.81
C SER A 8 9.47 20.47 15.53
N ALA A 9 9.04 20.37 14.28
CA ALA A 9 7.67 20.69 13.90
C ALA A 9 6.75 19.48 14.15
N PRO A 10 5.50 19.73 14.60
CA PRO A 10 4.55 18.63 14.79
C PRO A 10 4.24 17.89 13.48
N LEU A 11 3.88 16.61 13.62
CA LEU A 11 3.47 15.73 12.53
C LEU A 11 1.94 15.61 12.54
N LEU A 12 1.28 16.04 11.47
CA LEU A 12 -0.15 15.79 11.28
C LEU A 12 -0.33 14.46 10.56
N ILE A 13 -1.20 13.61 11.11
CA ILE A 13 -1.54 12.30 10.54
C ILE A 13 -2.88 12.44 9.80
N ALA A 14 -2.81 12.54 8.46
CA ALA A 14 -3.97 12.74 7.59
C ALA A 14 -4.61 11.37 7.24
N ASN A 15 -4.95 10.61 8.28
CA ASN A 15 -5.53 9.28 8.13
C ASN A 15 -6.24 8.87 9.42
N ARG A 16 -6.81 7.65 9.45
CA ARG A 16 -7.57 7.12 10.56
C ARG A 16 -7.23 5.64 10.82
N GLY A 17 -7.85 5.08 11.84
CA GLY A 17 -7.82 3.63 12.10
C GLY A 17 -6.44 3.12 12.48
N GLU A 18 -6.13 1.89 12.05
CA GLU A 18 -4.91 1.23 12.49
C GLU A 18 -3.64 1.92 11.96
N ILE A 19 -3.71 2.47 10.73
CA ILE A 19 -2.51 3.12 10.16
C ILE A 19 -2.21 4.46 10.86
N ALA A 20 -3.23 5.20 11.27
CA ALA A 20 -3.00 6.41 12.05
C ALA A 20 -2.32 6.06 13.39
N LEU A 21 -2.81 5.02 14.09
CA LEU A 21 -2.19 4.54 15.32
C LEU A 21 -0.74 4.07 15.09
N ARG A 22 -0.51 3.37 13.96
CA ARG A 22 0.84 2.89 13.60
C ARG A 22 1.83 4.05 13.43
N ILE A 23 1.38 5.11 12.74
CA ILE A 23 2.21 6.30 12.51
C ILE A 23 2.43 7.06 13.83
N ILE A 24 1.36 7.26 14.62
CA ILE A 24 1.45 7.95 15.92
C ILE A 24 2.48 7.25 16.81
N ARG A 25 2.42 5.90 16.89
CA ARG A 25 3.36 5.13 17.72
C ARG A 25 4.82 5.42 17.37
N THR A 26 5.18 5.30 16.10
CA THR A 26 6.57 5.56 15.67
C THR A 26 6.95 7.03 15.89
N ALA A 27 6.06 7.97 15.55
CA ALA A 27 6.35 9.39 15.75
C ALA A 27 6.60 9.71 17.23
N THR A 28 5.78 9.15 18.12
CA THR A 28 5.96 9.30 19.57
C THR A 28 7.30 8.70 20.04
N GLU A 29 7.65 7.51 19.54
CA GLU A 29 8.94 6.87 19.87
C GLU A 29 10.14 7.69 19.38
N LEU A 30 9.96 8.48 18.32
CA LEU A 30 10.96 9.41 17.80
C LEU A 30 10.95 10.76 18.52
N GLY A 31 10.03 10.96 19.48
CA GLY A 31 9.92 12.21 20.24
C GLY A 31 9.22 13.34 19.48
N MET A 32 8.46 13.03 18.45
CA MET A 32 7.73 14.04 17.66
C MET A 32 6.37 14.31 18.29
N THR A 33 5.94 15.57 18.27
CA THR A 33 4.56 15.94 18.62
C THR A 33 3.62 15.48 17.50
N THR A 34 2.54 14.80 17.88
CA THR A 34 1.60 14.17 16.93
C THR A 34 0.24 14.89 16.94
N VAL A 35 -0.33 15.11 15.76
CA VAL A 35 -1.64 15.72 15.58
C VAL A 35 -2.51 14.79 14.75
N ALA A 36 -3.58 14.27 15.35
CA ALA A 36 -4.55 13.45 14.62
C ALA A 36 -5.64 14.35 14.00
N VAL A 37 -6.18 13.93 12.86
CA VAL A 37 -7.43 14.53 12.35
C VAL A 37 -8.55 13.49 12.43
N TYR A 38 -9.80 13.95 12.53
CA TYR A 38 -10.94 13.04 12.60
C TYR A 38 -12.22 13.66 12.03
N ALA A 39 -13.01 12.87 11.34
CA ALA A 39 -14.37 13.22 10.88
C ALA A 39 -15.32 13.23 12.09
N GLU A 40 -16.44 13.96 11.98
CA GLU A 40 -17.41 14.08 13.09
C GLU A 40 -17.87 12.72 13.65
N ASP A 41 -18.11 11.75 12.77
CA ASP A 41 -18.56 10.41 13.18
C ASP A 41 -17.42 9.51 13.67
N ASP A 42 -16.17 9.97 13.59
CA ASP A 42 -14.97 9.22 13.99
C ASP A 42 -14.31 9.80 15.27
N ALA A 43 -14.96 10.77 15.92
CA ALA A 43 -14.42 11.47 17.09
C ALA A 43 -14.07 10.53 18.27
N GLY A 44 -14.75 9.39 18.36
CA GLY A 44 -14.47 8.38 19.39
C GLY A 44 -13.39 7.36 19.03
N SER A 45 -12.76 7.48 17.88
CA SER A 45 -11.77 6.50 17.41
C SER A 45 -10.47 6.55 18.22
N PRO A 46 -9.80 5.41 18.42
CA PRO A 46 -8.58 5.37 19.24
C PRO A 46 -7.46 6.30 18.81
N HIS A 47 -7.29 6.56 17.50
CA HIS A 47 -6.22 7.43 17.03
C HIS A 47 -6.39 8.89 17.51
N VAL A 48 -7.65 9.32 17.75
CA VAL A 48 -7.97 10.67 18.26
C VAL A 48 -7.40 10.85 19.68
N HIS A 49 -7.42 9.78 20.46
CA HIS A 49 -6.96 9.80 21.86
C HIS A 49 -5.49 9.42 22.01
N ALA A 50 -4.89 8.87 20.97
CA ALA A 50 -3.49 8.42 21.01
C ALA A 50 -2.50 9.53 20.65
N ALA A 51 -2.94 10.53 19.88
CA ALA A 51 -2.11 11.67 19.48
C ALA A 51 -2.05 12.73 20.61
N ASP A 52 -1.02 13.56 20.58
CA ASP A 52 -0.87 14.68 21.55
C ASP A 52 -1.96 15.73 21.35
N GLU A 53 -2.39 15.95 20.11
CA GLU A 53 -3.46 16.89 19.74
C GLU A 53 -4.38 16.22 18.73
N ALA A 54 -5.66 16.62 18.71
CA ALA A 54 -6.61 16.14 17.71
C ALA A 54 -7.48 17.27 17.20
N ILE A 55 -7.69 17.30 15.89
CA ILE A 55 -8.46 18.38 15.22
C ILE A 55 -9.59 17.75 14.40
N GLY A 56 -10.82 18.18 14.69
CA GLY A 56 -11.99 17.75 13.92
C GLY A 56 -12.03 18.37 12.53
N LEU A 57 -12.24 17.52 11.53
CA LEU A 57 -12.50 17.92 10.16
C LEU A 57 -14.01 18.17 9.99
N PRO A 58 -14.43 19.15 9.18
CA PRO A 58 -15.86 19.34 8.91
C PRO A 58 -16.45 18.11 8.20
N GLY A 59 -17.63 17.70 8.65
CA GLY A 59 -18.38 16.63 8.01
C GLY A 59 -18.05 15.25 8.53
N ALA A 60 -18.70 14.25 7.95
CA ALA A 60 -18.66 12.87 8.40
C ALA A 60 -18.24 11.94 7.26
N GLY A 61 -17.74 10.77 7.62
CA GLY A 61 -17.37 9.72 6.68
C GLY A 61 -16.09 9.99 5.91
N PRO A 62 -15.80 9.15 4.90
CA PRO A 62 -14.56 9.24 4.12
C PRO A 62 -14.35 10.58 3.42
N ALA A 63 -15.44 11.28 3.07
CA ALA A 63 -15.34 12.58 2.38
C ALA A 63 -14.59 13.63 3.21
N ALA A 64 -14.73 13.60 4.54
CA ALA A 64 -13.99 14.52 5.42
C ALA A 64 -12.47 14.35 5.30
N TYR A 65 -12.03 13.08 5.22
CA TYR A 65 -10.59 12.74 5.07
C TYR A 65 -10.05 13.01 3.66
N LEU A 66 -10.93 13.23 2.68
CA LEU A 66 -10.55 13.57 1.31
C LEU A 66 -10.55 15.08 1.05
N ASP A 67 -11.02 15.87 2.02
CA ASP A 67 -11.04 17.34 1.90
C ASP A 67 -9.64 17.88 2.20
N GLN A 68 -8.86 18.09 1.13
CA GLN A 68 -7.49 18.57 1.25
C GLN A 68 -7.41 19.98 1.89
N HIS A 69 -8.44 20.82 1.69
CA HIS A 69 -8.45 22.16 2.30
C HIS A 69 -8.65 22.07 3.82
N ALA A 70 -9.54 21.19 4.28
CA ALA A 70 -9.76 20.97 5.70
C ALA A 70 -8.51 20.37 6.38
N VAL A 71 -7.81 19.44 5.71
CA VAL A 71 -6.57 18.86 6.24
C VAL A 71 -5.46 19.93 6.33
N LEU A 72 -5.31 20.79 5.32
CA LEU A 72 -4.32 21.88 5.35
C LEU A 72 -4.66 22.89 6.43
N ALA A 73 -5.94 23.25 6.60
CA ALA A 73 -6.38 24.16 7.67
C ALA A 73 -6.06 23.56 9.05
N ALA A 74 -6.21 22.24 9.22
CA ALA A 74 -5.81 21.57 10.45
C ALA A 74 -4.29 21.64 10.67
N ALA A 75 -3.50 21.49 9.60
CA ALA A 75 -2.04 21.63 9.69
C ALA A 75 -1.64 23.08 10.07
N ASP A 76 -2.33 24.07 9.52
CA ASP A 76 -2.07 25.47 9.87
C ASP A 76 -2.41 25.74 11.35
N LYS A 77 -3.57 25.24 11.80
CA LYS A 77 -4.04 25.44 13.17
C LYS A 77 -3.09 24.83 14.20
N SER A 78 -2.54 23.64 13.91
CA SER A 78 -1.62 22.93 14.82
C SER A 78 -0.14 23.35 14.64
N GLY A 79 0.18 24.12 13.63
CA GLY A 79 1.57 24.44 13.29
C GLY A 79 2.34 23.23 12.75
N ALA A 80 1.65 22.19 12.27
CA ALA A 80 2.31 20.98 11.78
C ALA A 80 3.16 21.30 10.55
N GLY A 81 4.42 20.90 10.61
CA GLY A 81 5.36 21.08 9.49
C GLY A 81 5.39 19.89 8.54
N LEU A 82 4.97 18.72 9.03
CA LEU A 82 4.92 17.50 8.24
C LEU A 82 3.50 16.95 8.24
N ILE A 83 3.10 16.37 7.10
CA ILE A 83 1.77 15.74 6.94
C ILE A 83 1.99 14.31 6.44
N HIS A 84 1.61 13.30 7.23
CA HIS A 84 1.72 11.90 6.85
C HIS A 84 0.36 11.39 6.38
N PRO A 85 0.22 11.03 5.11
CA PRO A 85 -1.08 10.59 4.57
C PRO A 85 -1.40 9.11 4.83
N GLY A 86 -0.45 8.31 5.31
CA GLY A 86 -0.64 6.87 5.47
C GLY A 86 -0.85 6.17 4.13
N TYR A 87 -1.93 5.40 4.02
CA TYR A 87 -2.37 4.79 2.77
C TYR A 87 -3.87 5.07 2.56
N GLY A 88 -4.33 5.01 1.32
CA GLY A 88 -5.70 5.42 0.96
C GLY A 88 -5.88 6.94 1.07
N PHE A 89 -7.12 7.40 1.03
CA PHE A 89 -7.47 8.83 1.09
C PHE A 89 -6.56 9.68 0.19
N LEU A 90 -5.78 10.59 0.78
CA LEU A 90 -4.95 11.56 0.05
C LEU A 90 -3.51 11.07 -0.21
N SER A 91 -3.19 9.80 0.13
CA SER A 91 -1.80 9.33 0.10
C SER A 91 -1.18 9.25 -1.31
N GLU A 92 -1.99 9.18 -2.36
CA GLU A 92 -1.52 9.16 -3.74
C GLU A 92 -2.03 10.38 -4.54
N ASN A 93 -2.51 11.40 -3.82
CA ASN A 93 -3.10 12.59 -4.44
C ASN A 93 -2.00 13.62 -4.72
N ALA A 94 -1.66 13.81 -6.00
CA ALA A 94 -0.61 14.74 -6.41
C ALA A 94 -0.98 16.20 -6.16
N GLU A 95 -2.27 16.57 -6.33
CA GLU A 95 -2.72 17.93 -6.03
C GLU A 95 -2.52 18.25 -4.55
N PHE A 96 -2.82 17.29 -3.66
CA PHE A 96 -2.63 17.47 -2.23
C PHE A 96 -1.14 17.61 -1.89
N ALA A 97 -0.26 16.77 -2.48
CA ALA A 97 1.18 16.89 -2.26
C ALA A 97 1.69 18.26 -2.73
N HIS A 98 1.20 18.76 -3.87
CA HIS A 98 1.52 20.10 -4.37
C HIS A 98 1.02 21.19 -3.42
N ALA A 99 -0.22 21.06 -2.93
CA ALA A 99 -0.82 22.03 -2.01
C ALA A 99 -0.06 22.06 -0.67
N CYS A 100 0.40 20.91 -0.17
CA CYS A 100 1.26 20.87 1.02
C CYS A 100 2.55 21.68 0.79
N ALA A 101 3.23 21.43 -0.33
CA ALA A 101 4.46 22.15 -0.66
C ALA A 101 4.22 23.65 -0.81
N ALA A 102 3.14 24.06 -1.47
CA ALA A 102 2.76 25.48 -1.64
C ALA A 102 2.47 26.14 -0.29
N ALA A 103 1.95 25.38 0.67
CA ALA A 103 1.71 25.87 2.05
C ALA A 103 2.96 25.80 2.94
N GLY A 104 4.13 25.43 2.40
CA GLY A 104 5.37 25.28 3.16
C GLY A 104 5.36 24.07 4.10
N ARG A 105 4.57 23.07 3.80
CA ARG A 105 4.47 21.83 4.59
C ARG A 105 5.13 20.66 3.84
N THR A 106 5.76 19.77 4.56
CA THR A 106 6.36 18.55 3.96
C THR A 106 5.32 17.43 3.91
N PHE A 107 4.96 17.02 2.70
CA PHE A 107 4.19 15.79 2.48
C PHE A 107 5.13 14.59 2.72
N VAL A 108 4.75 13.67 3.61
CA VAL A 108 5.56 12.47 3.90
C VAL A 108 5.30 11.44 2.81
N GLY A 109 6.05 11.57 1.72
CA GLY A 109 5.89 10.78 0.51
C GLY A 109 6.66 11.40 -0.64
N PRO A 110 6.44 10.91 -1.86
CA PRO A 110 7.09 11.47 -3.05
C PRO A 110 6.56 12.85 -3.40
N ASP A 111 7.29 13.53 -4.25
CA ASP A 111 6.86 14.82 -4.80
C ASP A 111 5.66 14.64 -5.74
N ALA A 112 4.89 15.70 -5.93
CA ALA A 112 3.67 15.69 -6.75
C ALA A 112 3.91 15.14 -8.16
N THR A 113 5.00 15.54 -8.80
CA THR A 113 5.36 15.08 -10.15
C THR A 113 5.58 13.58 -10.23
N VAL A 114 6.17 12.99 -9.17
CA VAL A 114 6.36 11.53 -9.10
C VAL A 114 5.02 10.85 -8.89
N LEU A 115 4.16 11.39 -8.00
CA LEU A 115 2.81 10.86 -7.78
C LEU A 115 1.99 10.86 -9.08
N GLU A 116 2.03 11.95 -9.85
CA GLU A 116 1.36 12.03 -11.16
C GLU A 116 1.90 10.98 -12.13
N LEU A 117 3.22 10.86 -12.21
CA LEU A 117 3.88 9.95 -13.13
C LEU A 117 3.50 8.50 -12.85
N VAL A 118 3.61 8.06 -11.58
CA VAL A 118 3.37 6.65 -11.26
C VAL A 118 1.90 6.33 -10.99
N GLY A 119 1.06 7.35 -10.72
CA GLY A 119 -0.38 7.19 -10.53
C GLY A 119 -1.15 6.97 -11.84
N ASN A 120 -0.58 7.36 -12.96
CA ASN A 120 -1.16 7.11 -14.28
C ASN A 120 -0.54 5.84 -14.86
N LYS A 121 -1.38 4.86 -15.21
CA LYS A 121 -0.90 3.54 -15.64
C LYS A 121 -0.07 3.57 -16.93
N SER A 122 -0.38 4.48 -17.85
CA SER A 122 0.40 4.59 -19.10
C SER A 122 1.79 5.16 -18.84
N SER A 123 1.90 6.25 -18.08
CA SER A 123 3.20 6.84 -17.74
C SER A 123 4.03 5.95 -16.83
N ALA A 124 3.39 5.28 -15.84
CA ALA A 124 4.08 4.31 -14.99
C ALA A 124 4.66 3.16 -15.81
N ARG A 125 3.87 2.65 -16.75
CA ARG A 125 4.30 1.59 -17.67
C ARG A 125 5.46 2.07 -18.57
N ALA A 126 5.37 3.28 -19.12
CA ALA A 126 6.45 3.87 -19.92
C ALA A 126 7.74 4.02 -19.08
N ALA A 127 7.62 4.47 -17.84
CA ALA A 127 8.75 4.56 -16.91
C ALA A 127 9.36 3.17 -16.63
N ALA A 128 8.52 2.15 -16.46
CA ALA A 128 8.98 0.77 -16.27
C ALA A 128 9.79 0.28 -17.50
N VAL A 129 9.26 0.49 -18.70
CA VAL A 129 9.98 0.14 -19.95
C VAL A 129 11.33 0.87 -20.01
N ALA A 130 11.34 2.18 -19.73
CA ALA A 130 12.56 2.98 -19.75
C ALA A 130 13.58 2.52 -18.69
N ALA A 131 13.11 1.90 -17.59
CA ALA A 131 13.96 1.30 -16.55
C ALA A 131 14.37 -0.15 -16.85
N GLY A 132 14.00 -0.67 -18.03
CA GLY A 132 14.28 -2.07 -18.39
C GLY A 132 13.49 -3.09 -17.62
N VAL A 133 12.30 -2.70 -17.14
CA VAL A 133 11.40 -3.61 -16.39
C VAL A 133 10.42 -4.24 -17.39
N PRO A 134 10.29 -5.57 -17.41
CA PRO A 134 9.36 -6.21 -18.35
C PRO A 134 7.90 -5.81 -18.07
N VAL A 135 7.13 -5.59 -19.13
CA VAL A 135 5.71 -5.21 -19.08
C VAL A 135 4.91 -6.13 -20.00
N LEU A 136 3.63 -6.33 -19.71
CA LEU A 136 2.73 -7.06 -20.62
C LEU A 136 2.48 -6.23 -21.88
N PRO A 137 2.21 -6.87 -23.03
CA PRO A 137 1.68 -6.12 -24.17
C PRO A 137 0.40 -5.38 -23.80
N ALA A 138 0.23 -4.17 -24.29
CA ALA A 138 -0.94 -3.35 -23.98
C ALA A 138 -1.21 -2.37 -25.12
N THR A 139 -2.43 -1.85 -25.19
CA THR A 139 -2.75 -0.73 -26.09
C THR A 139 -2.07 0.55 -25.58
N GLU A 140 -1.82 1.49 -26.46
CA GLU A 140 -1.21 2.78 -26.12
C GLU A 140 -2.28 3.81 -25.73
N GLY A 141 -2.09 4.43 -24.56
CA GLY A 141 -2.93 5.54 -24.09
C GLY A 141 -4.41 5.19 -23.97
N PRO A 142 -5.29 6.20 -23.97
CA PRO A 142 -6.72 5.95 -24.01
C PRO A 142 -7.12 5.21 -25.28
N SER A 143 -7.86 4.13 -25.13
CA SER A 143 -8.22 3.24 -26.23
C SER A 143 -9.71 3.20 -26.42
N SER A 144 -10.13 3.17 -27.68
CA SER A 144 -11.53 2.98 -28.06
C SER A 144 -11.90 1.48 -28.02
N VAL A 145 -13.19 1.19 -28.14
CA VAL A 145 -13.67 -0.20 -28.29
C VAL A 145 -13.00 -0.88 -29.49
N ALA A 146 -12.83 -0.14 -30.60
CA ALA A 146 -12.19 -0.67 -31.80
C ALA A 146 -10.72 -1.02 -31.58
N ASP A 147 -9.97 -0.16 -30.87
CA ASP A 147 -8.57 -0.43 -30.54
C ASP A 147 -8.43 -1.68 -29.67
N ILE A 148 -9.31 -1.82 -28.67
CA ILE A 148 -9.31 -2.99 -27.80
C ILE A 148 -9.70 -4.26 -28.58
N GLY A 149 -10.65 -4.15 -29.51
CA GLY A 149 -11.02 -5.25 -30.41
C GLY A 149 -9.86 -5.73 -31.27
N ALA A 150 -9.13 -4.78 -31.86
CA ALA A 150 -7.93 -5.09 -32.65
C ALA A 150 -6.85 -5.75 -31.80
N PHE A 151 -6.63 -5.21 -30.59
CA PHE A 151 -5.65 -5.77 -29.63
C PHE A 151 -6.04 -7.18 -29.21
N PHE A 152 -7.33 -7.42 -28.91
CA PHE A 152 -7.86 -8.74 -28.53
C PHE A 152 -7.58 -9.76 -29.65
N ALA A 153 -7.88 -9.39 -30.91
CA ALA A 153 -7.66 -10.28 -32.04
C ALA A 153 -6.17 -10.60 -32.24
N ALA A 154 -5.29 -9.63 -31.99
CA ALA A 154 -3.84 -9.80 -32.17
C ALA A 154 -3.20 -10.66 -31.05
N HIS A 155 -3.78 -10.71 -29.85
CA HIS A 155 -3.15 -11.34 -28.69
C HIS A 155 -3.84 -12.64 -28.24
N GLY A 156 -4.61 -13.28 -29.08
CA GLY A 156 -5.07 -14.64 -28.86
C GLY A 156 -6.21 -14.81 -27.87
N GLY A 157 -7.07 -13.83 -27.73
CA GLY A 157 -8.40 -14.04 -27.19
C GLY A 157 -8.59 -13.89 -25.68
N ALA A 158 -7.69 -13.15 -24.98
CA ALA A 158 -7.97 -12.75 -23.59
C ALA A 158 -7.28 -11.44 -23.30
N VAL A 159 -8.05 -10.43 -22.89
CA VAL A 159 -7.48 -9.12 -22.49
C VAL A 159 -8.09 -8.66 -21.18
N MET A 160 -7.36 -7.82 -20.48
CA MET A 160 -7.85 -7.11 -19.29
C MET A 160 -8.08 -5.65 -19.68
N ILE A 161 -9.34 -5.22 -19.68
CA ILE A 161 -9.68 -3.80 -19.85
C ILE A 161 -9.51 -3.14 -18.49
N LYS A 162 -8.80 -2.00 -18.46
CA LYS A 162 -8.46 -1.30 -17.19
C LYS A 162 -8.66 0.20 -17.34
N ALA A 163 -9.08 0.84 -16.25
CA ALA A 163 -9.05 2.31 -16.14
C ALA A 163 -7.60 2.80 -16.14
N LEU A 164 -7.32 3.89 -16.84
CA LEU A 164 -6.01 4.54 -16.82
C LEU A 164 -5.70 5.15 -15.46
N ALA A 165 -6.72 5.77 -14.83
CA ALA A 165 -6.60 6.35 -13.50
C ALA A 165 -7.02 5.33 -12.43
N GLY A 166 -6.47 5.46 -11.21
CA GLY A 166 -6.89 4.70 -10.05
C GLY A 166 -6.27 3.31 -9.93
N GLY A 167 -6.64 2.61 -8.86
CA GLY A 167 -6.06 1.31 -8.50
C GLY A 167 -7.03 0.46 -7.67
N GLY A 168 -6.48 -0.55 -6.97
CA GLY A 168 -7.28 -1.39 -6.08
C GLY A 168 -8.25 -2.33 -6.78
N GLY A 169 -8.00 -2.66 -8.04
CA GLY A 169 -8.82 -3.63 -8.79
C GLY A 169 -10.16 -3.10 -9.29
N ARG A 170 -10.46 -1.81 -9.09
CA ARG A 170 -11.70 -1.19 -9.57
C ARG A 170 -11.54 -0.73 -11.03
N GLY A 171 -12.62 -0.74 -11.78
CA GLY A 171 -12.60 -0.32 -13.19
C GLY A 171 -11.80 -1.26 -14.08
N MET A 172 -11.82 -2.58 -13.77
CA MET A 172 -11.11 -3.56 -14.59
C MET A 172 -11.96 -4.81 -14.82
N ARG A 173 -11.88 -5.35 -16.04
CA ARG A 173 -12.59 -6.58 -16.42
C ARG A 173 -11.79 -7.42 -17.40
N LYS A 174 -11.72 -8.71 -17.08
CA LYS A 174 -11.17 -9.69 -18.01
C LYS A 174 -12.24 -10.01 -19.08
N VAL A 175 -11.82 -9.98 -20.33
CA VAL A 175 -12.66 -10.32 -21.49
C VAL A 175 -11.99 -11.48 -22.21
N THR A 176 -12.77 -12.55 -22.44
CA THR A 176 -12.31 -13.76 -23.14
C THR A 176 -13.09 -14.03 -24.42
N ASP A 177 -14.03 -13.13 -24.78
CA ASP A 177 -14.88 -13.23 -25.94
C ASP A 177 -15.04 -11.83 -26.55
N ALA A 178 -14.78 -11.70 -27.84
CA ALA A 178 -14.85 -10.40 -28.55
C ALA A 178 -16.21 -9.72 -28.39
N GLU A 179 -17.30 -10.50 -28.33
CA GLU A 179 -18.65 -9.96 -28.20
C GLU A 179 -18.89 -9.24 -26.86
N GLN A 180 -18.07 -9.54 -25.85
CA GLN A 180 -18.19 -8.94 -24.53
C GLN A 180 -17.43 -7.59 -24.42
N ILE A 181 -16.57 -7.24 -25.38
CA ILE A 181 -15.69 -6.07 -25.29
C ILE A 181 -16.48 -4.79 -25.04
N GLU A 182 -17.52 -4.53 -25.86
CA GLU A 182 -18.29 -3.29 -25.76
C GLU A 182 -18.99 -3.15 -24.41
N ALA A 183 -19.62 -4.23 -23.92
CA ALA A 183 -20.30 -4.22 -22.64
C ALA A 183 -19.30 -4.01 -21.48
N ALA A 184 -18.15 -4.71 -21.50
CA ALA A 184 -17.10 -4.57 -20.51
C ALA A 184 -16.52 -3.16 -20.52
N TYR A 185 -16.29 -2.61 -21.70
CA TYR A 185 -15.78 -1.24 -21.88
C TYR A 185 -16.72 -0.22 -21.20
N ARG A 186 -18.01 -0.27 -21.53
CA ARG A 186 -19.00 0.66 -20.96
C ARG A 186 -19.06 0.57 -19.43
N GLN A 187 -19.02 -0.65 -18.90
CA GLN A 187 -19.05 -0.87 -17.44
C GLN A 187 -17.77 -0.32 -16.79
N CYS A 188 -16.60 -0.64 -17.33
CA CYS A 188 -15.33 -0.14 -16.80
C CYS A 188 -15.27 1.40 -16.85
N ALA A 189 -15.71 2.01 -17.97
CA ALA A 189 -15.70 3.46 -18.12
C ALA A 189 -16.61 4.13 -17.08
N ALA A 190 -17.82 3.57 -16.87
CA ALA A 190 -18.75 4.11 -15.87
C ALA A 190 -18.19 3.98 -14.44
N GLU A 191 -17.53 2.86 -14.13
CA GLU A 191 -16.88 2.68 -12.82
C GLU A 191 -15.69 3.64 -12.64
N ALA A 192 -14.89 3.81 -13.69
CA ALA A 192 -13.73 4.70 -13.67
C ALA A 192 -14.17 6.16 -13.49
N GLN A 193 -15.21 6.57 -14.20
CA GLN A 193 -15.77 7.93 -14.06
C GLN A 193 -16.26 8.18 -12.62
N ARG A 194 -17.01 7.22 -12.03
CA ARG A 194 -17.53 7.37 -10.66
C ARG A 194 -16.42 7.31 -9.61
N GLY A 195 -15.43 6.45 -9.81
CA GLY A 195 -14.41 6.20 -8.80
C GLY A 195 -13.22 7.14 -8.86
N PHE A 196 -12.89 7.64 -10.05
CA PHE A 196 -11.65 8.38 -10.29
C PHE A 196 -11.86 9.69 -11.06
N GLY A 197 -13.07 9.95 -11.56
CA GLY A 197 -13.36 11.15 -12.32
C GLY A 197 -12.91 11.12 -13.79
N ASP A 198 -12.32 10.00 -14.24
CA ASP A 198 -11.76 9.87 -15.59
C ASP A 198 -12.22 8.52 -16.19
N PRO A 199 -13.00 8.51 -17.28
CA PRO A 199 -13.49 7.27 -17.90
C PRO A 199 -12.47 6.60 -18.85
N ALA A 200 -11.28 7.17 -19.03
CA ALA A 200 -10.30 6.68 -19.98
C ALA A 200 -9.83 5.25 -19.63
N LEU A 201 -9.82 4.38 -20.65
CA LEU A 201 -9.48 2.96 -20.50
C LEU A 201 -8.33 2.57 -21.47
N PHE A 202 -7.68 1.46 -21.15
CA PHE A 202 -6.74 0.78 -22.02
C PHE A 202 -6.92 -0.74 -21.84
N ALA A 203 -6.30 -1.53 -22.72
CA ALA A 203 -6.31 -2.98 -22.60
C ALA A 203 -4.91 -3.53 -22.49
N GLU A 204 -4.78 -4.61 -21.75
CA GLU A 204 -3.52 -5.29 -21.50
C GLU A 204 -3.72 -6.81 -21.66
N ALA A 205 -2.69 -7.49 -22.15
CA ALA A 205 -2.73 -8.95 -22.28
C ALA A 205 -2.90 -9.60 -20.90
N VAL A 206 -3.57 -10.73 -20.84
CA VAL A 206 -3.78 -11.47 -19.59
C VAL A 206 -2.66 -12.49 -19.42
N LEU A 207 -1.97 -12.41 -18.29
CA LEU A 207 -1.04 -13.46 -17.89
C LEU A 207 -1.83 -14.54 -17.14
N GLY A 208 -1.83 -15.75 -17.66
CA GLY A 208 -2.55 -16.86 -17.02
C GLY A 208 -1.81 -17.37 -15.77
N ALA A 209 -2.57 -17.84 -14.79
CA ALA A 209 -2.05 -18.48 -13.57
C ALA A 209 -0.84 -17.76 -12.96
N ALA A 210 -0.99 -16.47 -12.73
CA ALA A 210 0.09 -15.64 -12.19
C ALA A 210 0.00 -15.48 -10.67
N ARG A 211 1.15 -15.50 -10.01
CA ARG A 211 1.28 -15.07 -8.61
C ARG A 211 1.42 -13.54 -8.59
N HIS A 212 0.86 -12.93 -7.56
CA HIS A 212 1.02 -11.50 -7.29
C HIS A 212 2.16 -11.35 -6.27
N VAL A 213 3.32 -10.91 -6.74
CA VAL A 213 4.49 -10.69 -5.89
C VAL A 213 4.88 -9.21 -6.00
N GLU A 214 5.24 -8.63 -4.88
CA GLU A 214 5.57 -7.21 -4.82
C GLU A 214 6.88 -6.99 -4.09
N VAL A 215 7.55 -5.87 -4.38
CA VAL A 215 8.85 -5.53 -3.80
C VAL A 215 8.72 -4.22 -3.04
N GLN A 216 9.08 -4.24 -1.76
CA GLN A 216 9.18 -3.03 -0.94
C GLN A 216 10.45 -2.28 -1.30
N VAL A 217 10.32 -1.03 -1.68
CA VAL A 217 11.47 -0.18 -2.02
C VAL A 217 11.49 1.04 -1.10
N VAL A 218 12.68 1.44 -0.70
CA VAL A 218 12.97 2.74 -0.09
C VAL A 218 13.87 3.51 -1.04
N ALA A 219 13.58 4.79 -1.26
CA ALA A 219 14.41 5.64 -2.11
C ALA A 219 14.53 7.04 -1.51
N ALA A 220 15.70 7.61 -1.63
CA ALA A 220 16.00 8.93 -1.07
C ALA A 220 17.12 9.62 -1.85
N PRO A 221 17.22 10.94 -1.75
CA PRO A 221 18.34 11.68 -2.36
C PRO A 221 19.69 11.21 -1.84
N ALA A 222 20.69 11.20 -2.73
CA ALA A 222 22.07 10.89 -2.43
C ALA A 222 22.95 11.81 -3.30
N GLY A 223 23.19 13.03 -2.83
CA GLY A 223 23.82 14.08 -3.64
C GLY A 223 22.90 14.54 -4.76
N HIS A 224 23.36 14.43 -5.99
CA HIS A 224 22.59 14.83 -7.19
C HIS A 224 21.76 13.68 -7.76
N GLN A 225 21.80 12.52 -7.12
CA GLN A 225 21.10 11.31 -7.60
C GLN A 225 20.06 10.86 -6.57
N THR A 226 19.20 9.96 -6.97
CA THR A 226 18.33 9.21 -6.07
C THR A 226 18.89 7.78 -5.96
N HIS A 227 19.05 7.31 -4.74
CA HIS A 227 19.39 5.91 -4.49
C HIS A 227 18.13 5.17 -4.05
N ALA A 228 17.97 3.94 -4.52
CA ALA A 228 16.84 3.10 -4.17
C ALA A 228 17.31 1.70 -3.78
N LEU A 229 16.67 1.14 -2.77
CA LEU A 229 16.99 -0.19 -2.24
C LEU A 229 15.72 -1.01 -2.10
N ALA A 230 15.75 -2.24 -2.62
CA ALA A 230 14.69 -3.22 -2.36
C ALA A 230 14.92 -3.88 -0.99
N LEU A 231 13.97 -3.70 -0.08
CA LEU A 231 14.06 -4.25 1.28
C LEU A 231 13.59 -5.71 1.35
N GLY A 232 12.87 -6.18 0.33
CA GLY A 232 12.36 -7.54 0.29
C GLY A 232 11.10 -7.65 -0.54
N ASP A 233 10.65 -8.88 -0.69
CA ASP A 233 9.47 -9.19 -1.48
C ASP A 233 8.36 -9.77 -0.61
N ARG A 234 7.12 -9.62 -1.07
CA ARG A 234 5.92 -10.17 -0.45
C ARG A 234 5.09 -10.91 -1.50
N ASP A 235 4.54 -12.03 -1.12
CA ASP A 235 3.55 -12.75 -1.92
C ASP A 235 2.16 -12.32 -1.44
N CYS A 236 1.39 -11.74 -2.35
CA CYS A 236 0.05 -11.24 -2.10
C CYS A 236 -0.99 -11.96 -2.95
N SER A 237 -0.71 -13.21 -3.36
CA SER A 237 -1.58 -13.98 -4.25
C SER A 237 -2.87 -14.44 -3.58
N LEU A 238 -2.90 -14.54 -2.22
CA LEU A 238 -4.10 -14.95 -1.50
C LEU A 238 -5.07 -13.77 -1.41
N GLN A 239 -5.90 -13.67 -2.44
CA GLN A 239 -6.84 -12.56 -2.64
C GLN A 239 -8.25 -13.09 -2.85
N ARG A 240 -9.21 -12.23 -2.58
CA ARG A 240 -10.60 -12.48 -2.93
C ARG A 240 -11.11 -11.28 -3.74
N ARG A 241 -11.51 -11.51 -4.99
CA ARG A 241 -11.95 -10.45 -5.91
C ARG A 241 -10.97 -9.27 -5.94
N HIS A 242 -9.68 -9.59 -6.06
CA HIS A 242 -8.57 -8.61 -6.13
C HIS A 242 -8.30 -7.87 -4.82
N GLN A 243 -8.91 -8.28 -3.70
CA GLN A 243 -8.58 -7.75 -2.37
C GLN A 243 -7.67 -8.73 -1.64
N LYS A 244 -6.49 -8.27 -1.26
CA LYS A 244 -5.50 -9.06 -0.52
C LYS A 244 -6.08 -9.48 0.84
N LEU A 245 -5.92 -10.74 1.23
CA LEU A 245 -6.39 -11.27 2.51
C LEU A 245 -5.24 -11.77 3.38
N ILE A 246 -4.23 -12.38 2.76
CA ILE A 246 -3.05 -12.90 3.45
C ILE A 246 -1.82 -12.52 2.63
N GLU A 247 -0.81 -12.00 3.30
CA GLU A 247 0.46 -11.63 2.68
C GLU A 247 1.62 -12.35 3.38
N VAL A 248 2.60 -12.80 2.61
CA VAL A 248 3.74 -13.57 3.11
C VAL A 248 5.05 -12.92 2.70
N ALA A 249 5.96 -12.70 3.64
CA ALA A 249 7.32 -12.22 3.37
C ALA A 249 8.36 -13.20 3.96
N PRO A 250 9.38 -13.56 3.18
CA PRO A 250 9.51 -13.34 1.74
C PRO A 250 8.60 -14.28 0.94
N ALA A 251 8.34 -13.96 -0.31
CA ALA A 251 7.59 -14.82 -1.22
C ALA A 251 8.26 -16.19 -1.30
N GLN A 252 7.49 -17.26 -1.08
CA GLN A 252 8.05 -18.60 -0.99
C GLN A 252 8.27 -19.22 -2.37
N GLY A 253 9.30 -20.06 -2.49
CA GLY A 253 9.57 -20.84 -3.70
C GLY A 253 10.07 -20.03 -4.89
N LEU A 254 10.62 -18.84 -4.68
CA LEU A 254 11.24 -18.06 -5.76
C LEU A 254 12.71 -18.44 -5.90
N PRO A 255 13.18 -18.80 -7.11
CA PRO A 255 14.62 -18.96 -7.34
C PRO A 255 15.38 -17.67 -7.00
N ASP A 256 16.57 -17.80 -6.43
CA ASP A 256 17.35 -16.63 -6.00
C ASP A 256 17.64 -15.64 -7.15
N ALA A 257 17.91 -16.15 -8.35
CA ALA A 257 18.15 -15.29 -9.52
C ALA A 257 16.91 -14.48 -9.88
N LEU A 258 15.73 -15.13 -9.88
CA LEU A 258 14.47 -14.43 -10.17
C LEU A 258 14.18 -13.36 -9.10
N ARG A 259 14.41 -13.71 -7.84
CA ARG A 259 14.23 -12.75 -6.72
C ARG A 259 15.15 -11.54 -6.88
N ARG A 260 16.44 -11.77 -7.16
CA ARG A 260 17.38 -10.66 -7.40
C ARG A 260 16.91 -9.78 -8.54
N ASN A 261 16.53 -10.38 -9.63
CA ASN A 261 16.01 -9.63 -10.77
C ASN A 261 14.77 -8.81 -10.40
N UNK A 262 13.77 -9.30 -9.56
CA UNK A 262 12.71 -8.66 -9.15
C UNK A 262 13.05 -7.56 -8.39
N HIS A 263 13.98 -7.68 -7.45
CA HIS A 263 14.45 -6.57 -6.59
C HIS A 263 15.16 -5.46 -7.37
N GLN A 264 16.08 -5.84 -8.22
CA GLN A 264 16.84 -4.87 -9.02
C GLN A 264 15.91 -4.06 -9.97
N ALA A 265 14.94 -4.73 -10.58
CA ALA A 265 13.98 -4.05 -11.47
C ALA A 265 13.17 -2.99 -10.69
N ALA A 266 12.68 -3.35 -9.50
CA ALA A 266 11.93 -2.43 -8.64
C ALA A 266 12.80 -1.24 -8.20
N ALA A 267 14.03 -1.51 -7.75
CA ALA A 267 14.93 -0.44 -7.31
C ALA A 267 15.30 0.49 -8.47
N ARG A 268 15.65 -0.07 -9.65
CA ARG A 268 15.97 0.75 -10.84
C ARG A 268 14.80 1.67 -11.22
N LEU A 269 13.58 1.13 -11.23
CA LEU A 269 12.40 1.93 -11.56
C LEU A 269 12.25 3.10 -10.58
N CYS A 270 12.30 2.80 -9.27
CA CYS A 270 12.14 3.84 -8.24
C CYS A 270 13.26 4.90 -8.28
N ALA A 271 14.51 4.47 -8.49
CA ALA A 271 15.63 5.41 -8.63
C ALA A 271 15.46 6.31 -9.87
N ARG A 272 15.06 5.71 -11.00
CA ARG A 272 14.90 6.42 -12.28
C ARG A 272 13.81 7.49 -12.23
N VAL A 273 12.69 7.23 -11.51
CA VAL A 273 11.63 8.22 -11.37
C VAL A 273 11.91 9.22 -10.22
N ALA A 274 13.11 9.16 -9.64
CA ALA A 274 13.52 10.03 -8.53
C ALA A 274 12.56 9.93 -7.33
N LEU A 275 12.12 8.72 -7.01
CA LEU A 275 11.21 8.50 -5.89
C LEU A 275 11.85 8.99 -4.58
N ARG A 276 11.04 9.60 -3.71
CA ARG A 276 11.43 9.98 -2.35
C ARG A 276 10.46 9.33 -1.37
N GLY A 277 10.99 8.50 -0.46
CA GLY A 277 10.18 7.79 0.53
C GLY A 277 10.09 6.30 0.25
N LEU A 278 8.91 5.75 0.49
CA LEU A 278 8.63 4.33 0.28
C LEU A 278 7.79 4.13 -0.98
N ALA A 279 8.04 3.02 -1.66
CA ALA A 279 7.12 2.53 -2.68
C ALA A 279 7.06 1.01 -2.61
N THR A 280 5.98 0.47 -3.16
CA THR A 280 5.87 -0.94 -3.46
C THR A 280 5.71 -1.07 -4.97
N VAL A 281 6.56 -1.87 -5.59
CA VAL A 281 6.45 -2.19 -7.02
C VAL A 281 5.82 -3.58 -7.12
N GLU A 282 4.67 -3.65 -7.75
CA GLU A 282 3.89 -4.87 -7.88
C GLU A 282 4.17 -5.57 -9.22
N PHE A 283 4.27 -6.89 -9.18
CA PHE A 283 4.57 -7.74 -10.33
C PHE A 283 3.62 -8.92 -10.41
N LEU A 284 3.34 -9.36 -11.62
CA LEU A 284 2.73 -10.68 -11.86
C LEU A 284 3.85 -11.64 -12.27
N LEU A 285 3.89 -12.80 -11.60
CA LEU A 285 4.86 -13.87 -11.84
C LEU A 285 4.18 -15.08 -12.45
N SER A 286 4.72 -15.60 -13.55
CA SER A 286 4.29 -16.89 -14.13
C SER A 286 5.54 -17.67 -14.50
N GLY A 287 5.73 -18.83 -13.86
CA GLY A 287 6.98 -19.59 -13.99
C GLY A 287 8.17 -18.76 -13.51
N GLU A 288 9.16 -18.59 -14.37
CA GLU A 288 10.36 -17.79 -14.08
C GLU A 288 10.32 -16.38 -14.69
N GLN A 289 9.16 -15.97 -15.19
CA GLN A 289 8.97 -14.63 -15.76
C GLN A 289 8.18 -13.75 -14.82
N PHE A 290 8.56 -12.48 -14.76
CA PHE A 290 7.79 -11.47 -14.05
C PHE A 290 7.52 -10.29 -14.97
N VAL A 291 6.38 -9.63 -14.77
CA VAL A 291 6.02 -8.42 -15.48
C VAL A 291 5.51 -7.39 -14.49
N PHE A 292 5.79 -6.14 -14.76
CA PHE A 292 5.36 -4.98 -13.99
C PHE A 292 3.82 -4.88 -13.98
N LEU A 293 3.26 -4.58 -12.84
CA LEU A 293 1.83 -4.33 -12.69
C LEU A 293 1.56 -2.85 -12.36
N GLU A 294 2.10 -2.37 -11.24
CA GLU A 294 1.95 -0.96 -10.81
C GLU A 294 2.98 -0.58 -9.75
N VAL A 295 3.07 0.72 -9.47
CA VAL A 295 3.82 1.27 -8.33
C VAL A 295 2.81 1.91 -7.37
N ASN A 296 2.93 1.58 -6.09
CA ASN A 296 2.21 2.26 -5.02
C ASN A 296 3.23 3.12 -4.25
N PRO A 297 3.26 4.45 -4.47
CA PRO A 297 4.33 5.32 -3.96
C PRO A 297 4.03 5.80 -2.53
N ARG A 298 3.82 4.87 -1.63
CA ARG A 298 3.41 5.08 -0.24
C ARG A 298 3.62 3.82 0.58
N ILE A 299 3.40 3.92 1.87
CA ILE A 299 3.32 2.74 2.74
C ILE A 299 2.07 1.91 2.36
N GLN A 300 2.15 0.59 2.53
CA GLN A 300 1.02 -0.31 2.25
C GLN A 300 0.54 -1.00 3.53
N VAL A 301 -0.67 -1.58 3.47
CA VAL A 301 -1.27 -2.32 4.60
C VAL A 301 -0.31 -3.41 5.09
N GLU A 302 0.31 -4.11 4.14
CA GLU A 302 1.17 -5.28 4.38
C GLU A 302 2.64 -4.95 4.66
N HIS A 303 2.97 -3.67 4.91
CA HIS A 303 4.35 -3.27 5.25
C HIS A 303 4.89 -4.02 6.47
N THR A 304 4.01 -4.43 7.36
CA THR A 304 4.34 -5.08 8.63
C THR A 304 5.16 -6.37 8.44
N VAL A 305 4.85 -7.20 7.42
CA VAL A 305 5.63 -8.43 7.22
C VAL A 305 7.06 -8.14 6.75
N THR A 306 7.27 -7.03 6.04
CA THR A 306 8.62 -6.58 5.70
C THR A 306 9.35 -6.11 6.96
N GLU A 307 8.68 -5.35 7.82
CA GLU A 307 9.25 -4.91 9.09
C GLU A 307 9.69 -6.10 9.96
N GLU A 308 8.82 -7.13 10.08
CA GLU A 308 9.14 -8.31 10.88
C GLU A 308 10.35 -9.07 10.32
N THR A 309 10.47 -9.16 8.98
CA THR A 309 11.56 -9.94 8.37
C THR A 309 12.86 -9.16 8.21
N THR A 310 12.83 -7.82 8.31
CA THR A 310 14.03 -6.99 8.18
C THR A 310 14.47 -6.35 9.50
N GLY A 311 13.54 -6.13 10.41
CA GLY A 311 13.78 -5.37 11.65
C GLY A 311 13.84 -3.87 11.43
N ILE A 312 13.37 -3.38 10.27
CA ILE A 312 13.38 -1.95 9.91
C ILE A 312 11.98 -1.37 10.14
N ASP A 313 11.88 -0.29 10.90
CA ASP A 313 10.63 0.48 11.04
C ASP A 313 10.47 1.36 9.79
N LEU A 314 9.53 0.99 8.93
CA LEU A 314 9.31 1.69 7.65
C LEU A 314 8.72 3.08 7.84
N VAL A 315 7.92 3.31 8.88
CA VAL A 315 7.40 4.64 9.19
C VAL A 315 8.54 5.56 9.65
N ALA A 316 9.46 5.03 10.48
CA ALA A 316 10.64 5.80 10.89
C ALA A 316 11.50 6.20 9.69
N VAL A 317 11.65 5.29 8.72
CA VAL A 317 12.39 5.57 7.47
C VAL A 317 11.67 6.69 6.68
N GLN A 318 10.33 6.63 6.56
CA GLN A 318 9.59 7.69 5.87
C GLN A 318 9.79 9.05 6.54
N LEU A 319 9.70 9.08 7.88
CA LEU A 319 9.85 10.33 8.65
C LEU A 319 11.27 10.89 8.54
N ALA A 320 12.29 10.03 8.55
CA ALA A 320 13.68 10.47 8.37
C ALA A 320 13.87 11.10 6.98
N ILE A 321 13.37 10.46 5.92
CA ILE A 321 13.46 10.98 4.55
C ILE A 321 12.71 12.31 4.43
N ALA A 322 11.50 12.39 5.01
CA ALA A 322 10.72 13.63 5.01
C ALA A 322 11.42 14.76 5.78
N GLY A 323 12.17 14.40 6.83
CA GLY A 323 13.01 15.33 7.58
C GLY A 323 14.29 15.74 6.85
N GLY A 324 14.50 15.25 5.64
CA GLY A 324 15.65 15.62 4.80
C GLY A 324 16.86 14.70 4.91
N ALA A 325 16.74 13.56 5.59
CA ALA A 325 17.86 12.61 5.68
C ALA A 325 18.20 12.06 4.29
N PRO A 326 19.45 12.17 3.84
CA PRO A 326 19.87 11.57 2.60
C PRO A 326 20.00 10.04 2.76
N PHE A 327 20.02 9.33 1.64
CA PHE A 327 19.99 7.85 1.63
C PHE A 327 21.03 7.22 2.57
N TYR A 328 22.25 7.74 2.55
CA TYR A 328 23.37 7.14 3.32
C TYR A 328 23.24 7.33 4.85
N GLU A 329 22.34 8.23 5.30
CA GLU A 329 22.08 8.42 6.74
C GLU A 329 20.95 7.55 7.27
N LEU A 330 20.25 6.83 6.40
CA LEU A 330 19.12 5.96 6.80
C LEU A 330 19.57 4.68 7.52
N GLY A 331 20.89 4.39 7.54
CA GLY A 331 21.40 3.16 8.15
C GLY A 331 21.03 1.91 7.37
N LEU A 332 20.75 2.06 6.09
CA LEU A 332 20.38 0.97 5.21
C LEU A 332 21.60 0.48 4.41
N PRO A 333 21.62 -0.80 4.00
CA PRO A 333 22.65 -1.24 3.07
C PRO A 333 22.50 -0.50 1.73
N ALA A 334 23.56 -0.49 0.94
CA ALA A 334 23.61 0.28 -0.31
C ALA A 334 22.55 -0.17 -1.32
N GLY A 335 22.18 0.75 -2.22
CA GLY A 335 21.10 0.56 -3.18
C GLY A 335 21.55 0.73 -4.64
N ILE A 336 20.62 1.12 -5.51
CA ILE A 336 20.88 1.41 -6.93
C ILE A 336 20.70 2.91 -7.15
N ALA A 337 21.69 3.56 -7.77
CA ALA A 337 21.63 4.98 -8.12
C ALA A 337 20.73 5.20 -9.37
N SER A 338 20.27 6.43 -9.56
CA SER A 338 19.36 6.77 -10.67
C SER A 338 20.01 6.60 -12.06
N ASP A 339 21.35 6.59 -12.14
CA ASP A 339 22.05 6.29 -13.39
C ASP A 339 22.21 4.78 -13.64
N GLY A 340 21.70 3.94 -12.74
CA GLY A 340 21.76 2.48 -12.84
C GLY A 340 23.00 1.85 -12.21
N THR A 341 23.93 2.65 -11.67
CA THR A 341 25.11 2.12 -11.01
C THR A 341 24.72 1.38 -9.74
N GLU A 342 25.13 0.13 -9.61
CA GLU A 342 24.95 -0.62 -8.37
C GLU A 342 25.89 -0.08 -7.29
N VAL A 343 25.29 0.51 -6.27
CA VAL A 343 26.03 0.86 -5.06
C VAL A 343 26.01 -0.41 -4.21
N ILE A 344 27.14 -1.11 -4.19
CA ILE A 344 27.27 -2.44 -3.62
C ILE A 344 27.00 -2.41 -2.11
N GLY A 345 26.00 -3.13 -1.69
CA GLY A 345 25.71 -3.42 -0.30
C GLY A 345 24.93 -4.72 -0.20
N GLU A 346 25.20 -5.48 0.82
CA GLU A 346 24.43 -6.71 1.03
C GLU A 346 22.98 -6.36 1.40
N PRO A 347 22.00 -7.05 0.82
CA PRO A 347 20.63 -6.89 1.26
C PRO A 347 20.52 -7.11 2.77
N ALA A 348 19.63 -6.40 3.42
CA ALA A 348 19.39 -6.63 4.84
C ALA A 348 19.15 -8.12 5.06
N ALA A 349 19.89 -8.72 6.00
CA ALA A 349 19.76 -10.16 6.25
C ALA A 349 18.33 -10.48 6.63
N ARG A 350 17.69 -11.33 5.86
CA ARG A 350 16.31 -11.74 6.11
C ARG A 350 16.24 -12.55 7.39
N ARG A 351 15.29 -12.19 8.24
CA ARG A 351 15.09 -12.81 9.55
C ARG A 351 13.84 -13.68 9.54
N GLY A 352 13.89 -14.80 8.81
CA GLY A 352 12.81 -15.78 8.85
C GLY A 352 11.65 -15.48 7.90
N ILE A 353 10.44 -15.80 8.36
CA ILE A 353 9.21 -15.70 7.54
C ILE A 353 8.12 -15.03 8.37
N ALA A 354 7.44 -14.06 7.78
CA ALA A 354 6.28 -13.41 8.38
C ALA A 354 5.04 -13.60 7.50
N ILE A 355 3.90 -13.82 8.14
CA ILE A 355 2.59 -13.93 7.47
C ILE A 355 1.66 -12.93 8.14
N GLN A 356 1.00 -12.08 7.35
CA GLN A 356 -0.06 -11.19 7.80
C GLN A 356 -1.40 -11.71 7.32
N ALA A 357 -2.40 -11.67 8.20
CA ALA A 357 -3.81 -11.94 7.85
C ALA A 357 -4.64 -10.69 8.17
N ARG A 358 -5.47 -10.27 7.21
CA ARG A 358 -6.35 -9.09 7.36
C ARG A 358 -7.70 -9.51 7.95
N VAL A 359 -7.94 -9.12 9.20
CA VAL A 359 -9.23 -9.36 9.85
C VAL A 359 -10.15 -8.18 9.52
N ASN A 360 -11.15 -8.45 8.67
CA ASN A 360 -12.08 -7.46 8.14
C ASN A 360 -13.47 -7.63 8.76
N MET A 361 -14.15 -6.52 9.03
CA MET A 361 -15.55 -6.48 9.47
C MET A 361 -16.47 -6.68 8.26
N GLU A 362 -16.68 -7.96 7.91
CA GLU A 362 -17.42 -8.32 6.72
C GLU A 362 -18.00 -9.73 6.82
N THR A 363 -19.03 -9.99 6.03
CA THR A 363 -19.63 -11.29 5.87
C THR A 363 -19.71 -11.63 4.38
N PHE A 364 -20.12 -12.85 4.08
CA PHE A 364 -20.23 -13.31 2.71
C PHE A 364 -21.68 -13.65 2.40
N ALA A 365 -22.19 -13.11 1.30
CA ALA A 365 -23.48 -13.51 0.75
C ALA A 365 -23.34 -14.90 0.08
N PRO A 366 -24.44 -15.59 -0.20
CA PRO A 366 -24.38 -16.93 -0.83
C PRO A 366 -23.64 -16.96 -2.17
N ASP A 367 -23.59 -15.84 -2.90
CA ASP A 367 -22.85 -15.75 -4.17
C ASP A 367 -21.36 -15.42 -3.97
N GLY A 368 -20.88 -15.38 -2.71
CA GLY A 368 -19.50 -15.05 -2.38
C GLY A 368 -19.19 -13.55 -2.40
N SER A 369 -20.19 -12.70 -2.59
CA SER A 369 -19.97 -11.25 -2.52
C SER A 369 -19.76 -10.82 -1.06
N VAL A 370 -19.00 -9.73 -0.88
CA VAL A 370 -18.66 -9.17 0.43
C VAL A 370 -19.76 -8.21 0.87
N VAL A 371 -20.20 -8.36 2.10
CA VAL A 371 -21.16 -7.46 2.73
C VAL A 371 -20.48 -6.86 3.97
N PRO A 372 -20.25 -5.54 4.01
CA PRO A 372 -19.69 -4.91 5.20
C PRO A 372 -20.57 -5.20 6.42
N ALA A 373 -19.94 -5.47 7.55
CA ALA A 373 -20.66 -5.78 8.78
C ALA A 373 -20.86 -4.52 9.61
N ALA A 374 -22.03 -4.40 10.21
CA ALA A 374 -22.35 -3.37 11.19
C ALA A 374 -22.49 -4.00 12.57
N GLY A 375 -22.33 -3.20 13.61
CA GLY A 375 -22.48 -3.66 15.00
C GLY A 375 -21.55 -2.90 15.93
N THR A 376 -21.55 -3.33 17.19
CA THR A 376 -20.65 -2.79 18.20
C THR A 376 -19.80 -3.92 18.76
N LEU A 377 -18.48 -3.76 18.76
CA LEU A 377 -17.57 -4.72 19.39
C LEU A 377 -17.88 -4.83 20.87
N THR A 378 -18.33 -5.99 21.32
CA THR A 378 -18.59 -6.26 22.74
C THR A 378 -17.37 -6.91 23.38
N THR A 379 -16.70 -7.79 22.63
CA THR A 379 -15.44 -8.42 23.03
C THR A 379 -14.38 -8.15 21.96
N PHE A 380 -13.18 -7.80 22.40
CA PHE A 380 -12.02 -7.66 21.52
C PHE A 380 -10.77 -8.05 22.30
N THR A 381 -10.29 -9.26 22.06
CA THR A 381 -9.12 -9.84 22.73
C THR A 381 -8.12 -10.26 21.66
N PRO A 382 -7.17 -9.37 21.31
CA PRO A 382 -6.18 -9.73 20.28
C PRO A 382 -5.24 -10.82 20.77
N PRO A 383 -4.76 -11.69 19.86
CA PRO A 383 -3.77 -12.70 20.21
C PRO A 383 -2.42 -12.08 20.57
N GLY A 384 -1.57 -12.83 21.23
CA GLY A 384 -0.23 -12.37 21.61
C GLY A 384 0.77 -13.50 21.72
N GLY A 385 1.94 -13.18 22.26
CA GLY A 385 3.02 -14.13 22.46
C GLY A 385 4.20 -13.92 21.50
N PRO A 386 5.27 -14.69 21.65
CA PRO A 386 6.50 -14.47 20.88
C PRO A 386 6.29 -14.57 19.36
N GLY A 387 6.62 -13.51 18.64
CA GLY A 387 6.47 -13.47 17.19
C GLY A 387 5.03 -13.30 16.71
N VAL A 388 4.16 -12.75 17.55
CA VAL A 388 2.78 -12.35 17.18
C VAL A 388 2.65 -10.85 17.39
N ARG A 389 2.28 -10.13 16.33
CA ARG A 389 2.01 -8.69 16.34
C ARG A 389 0.60 -8.45 15.85
N VAL A 390 -0.11 -7.52 16.47
CA VAL A 390 -1.44 -7.12 16.01
C VAL A 390 -1.48 -5.61 15.85
N ASP A 391 -1.65 -5.14 14.61
CA ASP A 391 -1.90 -3.72 14.34
C ASP A 391 -3.41 -3.55 14.19
N THR A 392 -4.02 -2.72 15.03
CA THR A 392 -5.48 -2.61 15.10
C THR A 392 -5.91 -1.29 15.73
N TYR A 393 -7.14 -0.89 15.46
CA TYR A 393 -7.84 0.16 16.21
C TYR A 393 -9.06 -0.41 16.95
N GLY A 394 -9.21 -1.73 16.94
CA GLY A 394 -10.32 -2.42 17.63
C GLY A 394 -10.24 -2.28 19.14
N ARG A 395 -11.39 -2.05 19.77
CA ARG A 395 -11.55 -2.07 21.23
C ARG A 395 -13.02 -2.34 21.59
N PRO A 396 -13.30 -2.86 22.77
CA PRO A 396 -14.71 -2.96 23.19
C PRO A 396 -15.38 -1.59 23.15
N GLY A 397 -16.62 -1.56 22.68
CA GLY A 397 -17.38 -0.33 22.49
C GLY A 397 -17.20 0.33 21.13
N LEU A 398 -16.27 -0.14 20.28
CA LEU A 398 -16.13 0.39 18.93
C LEU A 398 -17.37 0.06 18.10
N VAL A 399 -17.97 1.09 17.48
CA VAL A 399 -19.10 0.93 16.57
C VAL A 399 -18.54 0.85 15.15
N ALA A 400 -18.84 -0.23 14.44
CA ALA A 400 -18.41 -0.38 13.05
C ALA A 400 -19.18 0.58 12.14
N ALA A 401 -18.46 1.35 11.37
CA ALA A 401 -19.01 2.29 10.41
C ALA A 401 -18.77 1.73 8.99
N PRO A 402 -19.79 1.11 8.37
CA PRO A 402 -19.60 0.33 7.12
C PRO A 402 -19.23 1.17 5.89
N HIS A 403 -19.27 2.49 6.00
CA HIS A 403 -18.84 3.38 4.92
C HIS A 403 -17.32 3.62 4.91
N TYR A 404 -16.61 3.19 5.97
CA TYR A 404 -15.13 3.16 5.97
C TYR A 404 -14.63 1.78 5.53
N ASP A 405 -13.32 1.67 5.33
CA ASP A 405 -12.69 0.38 5.04
C ASP A 405 -12.99 -0.63 6.13
N SER A 406 -13.24 -1.88 5.75
CA SER A 406 -13.63 -2.93 6.69
C SER A 406 -12.48 -3.46 7.55
N LEU A 407 -11.23 -3.10 7.27
CA LEU A 407 -10.06 -3.62 7.99
C LEU A 407 -10.13 -3.23 9.47
N LEU A 408 -10.24 -4.23 10.34
CA LEU A 408 -10.27 -4.06 11.79
C LEU A 408 -8.88 -4.28 12.41
N ALA A 409 -8.19 -5.32 11.93
CA ALA A 409 -6.90 -5.70 12.49
C ALA A 409 -6.05 -6.45 11.47
N LYS A 410 -4.73 -6.29 11.60
CA LYS A 410 -3.74 -7.12 10.91
C LYS A 410 -3.09 -8.01 11.95
N VAL A 411 -3.24 -9.33 11.79
CA VAL A 411 -2.56 -10.31 12.64
C VAL A 411 -1.30 -10.76 11.91
N VAL A 412 -0.14 -10.48 12.48
CA VAL A 412 1.16 -10.80 11.87
C VAL A 412 1.84 -11.84 12.73
N ALA A 413 2.21 -12.97 12.10
CA ALA A 413 2.95 -14.04 12.77
C ALA A 413 4.33 -14.17 12.13
N HIS A 414 5.37 -14.11 12.96
CA HIS A 414 6.76 -14.16 12.52
C HIS A 414 7.49 -15.36 13.15
N VAL A 415 8.29 -16.07 12.35
CA VAL A 415 9.22 -17.10 12.82
C VAL A 415 10.62 -16.77 12.30
N HIS A 416 11.61 -16.83 13.18
CA HIS A 416 13.00 -16.49 12.81
C HIS A 416 13.66 -17.50 11.87
N GLY A 417 13.17 -18.73 11.83
CA GLY A 417 13.71 -19.77 10.95
C GLY A 417 13.05 -19.80 9.58
N PRO A 418 13.58 -20.61 8.65
CA PRO A 418 13.08 -20.68 7.27
C PRO A 418 11.86 -21.59 7.09
N SER A 419 11.20 -22.00 8.15
CA SER A 419 10.10 -22.98 8.07
C SER A 419 8.76 -22.30 7.78
N PHE A 420 8.34 -22.30 6.52
CA PHE A 420 7.01 -21.79 6.13
C PHE A 420 5.88 -22.53 6.86
N PRO A 421 5.89 -23.89 6.98
CA PRO A 421 4.85 -24.56 7.78
C PRO A 421 4.80 -24.09 9.24
N ALA A 422 5.93 -23.72 9.84
CA ALA A 422 5.91 -23.19 11.22
C ALA A 422 5.24 -21.80 11.27
N ALA A 423 5.47 -20.94 10.26
CA ALA A 423 4.81 -19.65 10.18
C ALA A 423 3.29 -19.83 9.99
N VAL A 424 2.89 -20.77 9.14
CA VAL A 424 1.46 -21.10 8.92
C VAL A 424 0.81 -21.57 10.23
N ARG A 425 1.44 -22.49 10.95
CA ARG A 425 0.89 -22.94 12.25
C ARG A 425 0.76 -21.77 13.23
N LYS A 426 1.77 -20.90 13.28
CA LYS A 426 1.76 -19.75 14.20
C LYS A 426 0.62 -18.78 13.88
N VAL A 427 0.41 -18.42 12.60
CA VAL A 427 -0.69 -17.49 12.26
C VAL A 427 -2.05 -18.15 12.52
N ARG A 428 -2.20 -19.46 12.25
CA ARG A 428 -3.45 -20.18 12.56
C ARG A 428 -3.73 -20.20 14.06
N THR A 429 -2.71 -20.42 14.89
CA THR A 429 -2.85 -20.37 16.36
C THR A 429 -3.31 -18.96 16.78
N ALA A 430 -2.62 -17.92 16.31
CA ALA A 430 -2.98 -16.54 16.62
C ALA A 430 -4.42 -16.21 16.21
N LEU A 431 -4.81 -16.58 14.99
CA LEU A 431 -6.20 -16.38 14.53
C LEU A 431 -7.20 -17.17 15.37
N GLY A 432 -6.82 -18.36 15.86
CA GLY A 432 -7.64 -19.18 16.74
C GLY A 432 -7.90 -18.53 18.11
N GLU A 433 -6.88 -17.82 18.62
CA GLU A 433 -6.94 -17.13 19.91
C GLU A 433 -7.67 -15.78 19.84
N PHE A 434 -7.88 -15.21 18.64
CA PHE A 434 -8.48 -13.89 18.50
C PHE A 434 -9.96 -13.91 18.91
N GLY A 435 -10.29 -13.27 20.01
CA GLY A 435 -11.67 -13.14 20.51
C GLY A 435 -12.34 -11.88 19.97
N ILE A 436 -13.33 -12.02 19.12
CA ILE A 436 -14.10 -10.89 18.54
C ILE A 436 -15.59 -11.22 18.63
N GLU A 437 -16.38 -10.37 19.32
CA GLU A 437 -17.83 -10.51 19.40
C GLU A 437 -18.52 -9.16 19.19
N GLY A 438 -19.79 -9.20 18.79
CA GLY A 438 -20.61 -8.01 18.54
C GLY A 438 -20.59 -7.55 17.09
N ILE A 439 -19.56 -7.93 16.32
CA ILE A 439 -19.44 -7.63 14.89
C ILE A 439 -19.00 -8.90 14.16
N ARG A 440 -19.58 -9.16 13.01
CA ARG A 440 -19.17 -10.27 12.15
C ARG A 440 -17.86 -9.90 11.43
N THR A 441 -16.97 -10.89 11.29
CA THR A 441 -15.68 -10.72 10.60
C THR A 441 -15.41 -11.92 9.67
N ASN A 442 -14.39 -11.75 8.82
CA ASN A 442 -13.89 -12.84 7.96
C ASN A 442 -12.98 -13.83 8.70
N LEU A 443 -12.90 -13.74 10.05
CA LEU A 443 -11.98 -14.54 10.86
C LEU A 443 -12.17 -16.06 10.64
N GLY A 444 -13.43 -16.50 10.43
CA GLY A 444 -13.72 -17.89 10.12
C GLY A 444 -13.00 -18.36 8.85
N LEU A 445 -13.07 -17.56 7.78
CA LEU A 445 -12.38 -17.86 6.52
C LEU A 445 -10.85 -17.90 6.70
N LEU A 446 -10.30 -16.99 7.48
CA LEU A 446 -8.85 -16.90 7.68
C LEU A 446 -8.28 -18.10 8.45
N ARG A 447 -9.10 -18.76 9.25
CA ARG A 447 -8.70 -19.95 10.04
C ARG A 447 -8.58 -21.22 9.18
N GLU A 448 -9.30 -21.29 8.06
CA GLU A 448 -9.26 -22.42 7.12
C GLU A 448 -8.00 -22.42 6.25
#